data_baca90734dbf2cb4bdcb71bf1ca45cba
#
_entry.id   baca90734dbf2cb4bdcb71bf1ca45cba
#
_cell.length_a   1.000
_cell.length_b   1.000
_cell.length_c   1.000
_cell.angle_alpha   90.00
_cell.angle_beta   90.00
_cell.angle_gamma   90.00
#
_symmetry.space_group_name_H-M   'P 1'
#
loop_
_entity.id
_entity.type
_entity.pdbx_description
1 polymer ?
#
loop_
_entity_poly.entity_id
_entity_poly.type
_entity_poly.pdbx_seq_one_letter_code
_entity_poly.pdbx_strand_id
1 'polypeptide(L)'
;MSVFSLKIDIADNKFFNGETSPLFSQSQAKLARQFHQKIAGYRPTPLCALDDLANLFGVKKILVKDESKRFGLNAFKMLGGAYAIAQLLCEKYHLDIETLSFEHLKNAIGEKMTFATTTDGNHGRGVAWAAQQLGQNAVIYMPKGSAQERVDAILNLGAECIVTDMNYDDTVRLTMQHAHQHGWEVVQDTAWEGYTKIPTWIMQGYATLADEAVEQMREMGVTPTHVLLQAGVGAMAGGVLGYLVDVYSPQNLHSIIVEPDKADCIYRSGVKGDIVNVGGDMATIMAGLACGEPNPLGWEILRNCATQFISCQDSVAALGMRVLGNPYGNDPRIISGESGAVGLGVLAAVHYHPQRQSLMEKLALNKDAVVLVISTEGDTDVKHYREVVWEGKHAVAP
;
A
#
# COMPACT_ATOMS: atom_id res chain seq x y z
N MET A 1 -12.18 -18.42 25.04
CA MET A 1 -11.81 -17.27 24.19
C MET A 1 -13.08 -16.51 23.87
N SER A 2 -13.04 -15.19 23.98
CA SER A 2 -14.17 -14.36 23.55
C SER A 2 -14.38 -14.54 22.06
N VAL A 3 -15.59 -14.88 21.65
CA VAL A 3 -15.98 -14.99 20.24
C VAL A 3 -16.72 -13.69 19.90
N PHE A 4 -16.28 -12.98 18.86
CA PHE A 4 -16.95 -11.78 18.39
C PHE A 4 -17.06 -11.82 16.86
N SER A 5 -18.15 -11.26 16.34
CA SER A 5 -18.39 -11.22 14.90
C SER A 5 -18.05 -9.84 14.36
N LEU A 6 -16.91 -9.75 13.67
CA LEU A 6 -16.60 -8.61 12.83
C LEU A 6 -17.12 -8.87 11.41
N LYS A 7 -17.79 -7.88 10.84
CA LYS A 7 -18.27 -8.00 9.47
C LYS A 7 -17.10 -7.97 8.50
N ILE A 8 -16.96 -9.05 7.76
CA ILE A 8 -16.06 -9.22 6.60
C ILE A 8 -16.87 -9.82 5.46
N ASP A 9 -17.02 -9.10 4.37
CA ASP A 9 -17.69 -9.58 3.16
C ASP A 9 -16.63 -10.12 2.22
N ILE A 10 -16.73 -11.40 1.79
CA ILE A 10 -15.74 -12.09 0.97
C ILE A 10 -16.36 -12.48 -0.35
N ALA A 11 -15.78 -12.02 -1.46
CA ALA A 11 -16.14 -12.37 -2.81
C ALA A 11 -15.01 -13.17 -3.49
N ASP A 12 -15.35 -14.32 -4.08
CA ASP A 12 -14.43 -15.08 -4.92
C ASP A 12 -14.30 -14.37 -6.28
N ASN A 13 -13.10 -14.29 -6.81
CA ASN A 13 -12.86 -13.71 -8.12
C ASN A 13 -13.27 -14.68 -9.23
N LYS A 14 -14.42 -14.41 -9.84
CA LYS A 14 -14.97 -15.21 -10.96
C LYS A 14 -14.28 -14.91 -12.30
N PHE A 15 -13.44 -13.91 -12.35
CA PHE A 15 -12.77 -13.40 -13.55
C PHE A 15 -11.27 -13.74 -13.57
N PHE A 16 -10.81 -14.48 -12.55
CA PHE A 16 -9.44 -14.96 -12.49
C PHE A 16 -9.09 -15.77 -13.74
N ASN A 17 -8.07 -15.34 -14.48
CA ASN A 17 -7.55 -16.02 -15.66
C ASN A 17 -6.03 -16.31 -15.56
N GLY A 18 -5.36 -15.74 -14.56
CA GLY A 18 -3.92 -15.89 -14.32
C GLY A 18 -3.05 -15.15 -15.32
N GLU A 19 -3.60 -14.20 -16.06
CA GLU A 19 -2.88 -13.42 -17.05
C GLU A 19 -2.01 -12.36 -16.37
N THR A 20 -0.69 -12.48 -16.50
CA THR A 20 0.30 -11.59 -15.87
C THR A 20 0.67 -10.43 -16.79
N SER A 21 1.24 -9.36 -16.24
CA SER A 21 1.69 -8.21 -17.02
C SER A 21 3.21 -8.08 -17.02
N PRO A 22 3.86 -7.93 -18.18
CA PRO A 22 5.30 -7.72 -18.26
C PRO A 22 5.76 -6.41 -17.61
N LEU A 23 4.83 -5.47 -17.37
CA LEU A 23 5.13 -4.20 -16.71
C LEU A 23 5.52 -4.37 -15.24
N PHE A 24 5.12 -5.48 -14.60
CA PHE A 24 5.40 -5.79 -13.19
C PHE A 24 6.20 -7.07 -13.01
N SER A 25 7.05 -7.39 -13.99
CA SER A 25 7.94 -8.54 -13.96
C SER A 25 9.10 -8.39 -12.97
N GLN A 26 9.76 -9.50 -12.66
CA GLN A 26 10.97 -9.53 -11.82
C GLN A 26 12.07 -8.59 -12.33
N SER A 27 12.21 -8.45 -13.65
CA SER A 27 13.20 -7.52 -14.23
C SER A 27 12.89 -6.06 -13.91
N GLN A 28 11.61 -5.65 -13.97
CA GLN A 28 11.19 -4.29 -13.65
C GLN A 28 11.34 -4.01 -12.15
N ALA A 29 10.96 -4.94 -11.29
CA ALA A 29 11.15 -4.81 -9.85
C ALA A 29 12.64 -4.71 -9.46
N LYS A 30 13.49 -5.51 -10.09
CA LYS A 30 14.94 -5.46 -9.89
C LYS A 30 15.53 -4.11 -10.30
N LEU A 31 15.09 -3.55 -11.41
CA LEU A 31 15.52 -2.22 -11.87
C LEU A 31 15.14 -1.14 -10.85
N ALA A 32 13.89 -1.13 -10.39
CA ALA A 32 13.42 -0.20 -9.38
C ALA A 32 14.19 -0.35 -8.06
N ARG A 33 14.43 -1.58 -7.61
CA ARG A 33 15.20 -1.83 -6.38
C ARG A 33 16.66 -1.41 -6.51
N GLN A 34 17.32 -1.65 -7.64
CA GLN A 34 18.68 -1.20 -7.90
C GLN A 34 18.80 0.33 -7.84
N PHE A 35 17.80 1.04 -8.35
CA PHE A 35 17.72 2.50 -8.19
C PHE A 35 17.61 2.88 -6.71
N HIS A 36 16.67 2.27 -5.95
CA HIS A 36 16.50 2.57 -4.52
C HIS A 36 17.76 2.26 -3.70
N GLN A 37 18.49 1.20 -4.04
CA GLN A 37 19.76 0.84 -3.37
C GLN A 37 20.84 1.92 -3.47
N LYS A 38 20.77 2.78 -4.50
CA LYS A 38 21.70 3.91 -4.69
C LYS A 38 21.30 5.16 -3.88
N ILE A 39 20.14 5.14 -3.23
CA ILE A 39 19.69 6.24 -2.37
C ILE A 39 20.37 6.14 -1.01
N ALA A 40 20.96 7.23 -0.54
CA ALA A 40 21.62 7.26 0.76
C ALA A 40 20.66 6.84 1.89
N GLY A 41 21.10 5.90 2.74
CA GLY A 41 20.28 5.38 3.84
C GLY A 41 19.34 4.24 3.45
N TYR A 42 19.38 3.74 2.20
CA TYR A 42 18.63 2.54 1.83
C TYR A 42 19.00 1.35 2.70
N ARG A 43 17.98 0.66 3.17
CA ARG A 43 18.06 -0.65 3.81
C ARG A 43 16.80 -1.45 3.47
N PRO A 44 16.89 -2.76 3.22
CA PRO A 44 15.69 -3.59 3.19
C PRO A 44 14.93 -3.45 4.51
N THR A 45 13.64 -3.25 4.44
CA THR A 45 12.81 -3.20 5.65
C THR A 45 12.66 -4.60 6.26
N PRO A 46 12.39 -4.72 7.57
CA PRO A 46 12.27 -6.02 8.20
C PRO A 46 11.14 -6.87 7.61
N LEU A 47 11.39 -8.18 7.49
CA LEU A 47 10.37 -9.20 7.33
C LEU A 47 10.24 -9.95 8.65
N CYS A 48 9.22 -9.65 9.44
CA CYS A 48 9.01 -10.18 10.77
C CYS A 48 8.19 -11.47 10.73
N ALA A 49 8.65 -12.55 11.35
CA ALA A 49 7.86 -13.76 11.56
C ALA A 49 7.06 -13.63 12.87
N LEU A 50 5.77 -13.96 12.83
CA LEU A 50 4.89 -14.03 13.98
C LEU A 50 4.53 -15.50 14.21
N ASP A 51 5.47 -16.26 14.77
CA ASP A 51 5.37 -17.71 14.87
C ASP A 51 4.39 -18.16 15.97
N ASP A 52 4.36 -17.46 17.11
CA ASP A 52 3.41 -17.77 18.18
C ASP A 52 1.96 -17.43 17.75
N LEU A 53 1.79 -16.33 17.04
CA LEU A 53 0.48 -15.95 16.48
C LEU A 53 0.03 -16.90 15.36
N ALA A 54 0.95 -17.37 14.52
CA ALA A 54 0.66 -18.36 13.49
C ALA A 54 0.16 -19.68 14.10
N ASN A 55 0.80 -20.16 15.15
CA ASN A 55 0.37 -21.32 15.92
C ASN A 55 -1.03 -21.12 16.51
N LEU A 56 -1.30 -19.96 17.11
CA LEU A 56 -2.62 -19.61 17.66
C LEU A 56 -3.71 -19.62 16.58
N PHE A 57 -3.41 -19.07 15.40
CA PHE A 57 -4.35 -18.98 14.30
C PHE A 57 -4.49 -20.29 13.51
N GLY A 58 -3.59 -21.26 13.72
CA GLY A 58 -3.64 -22.58 13.07
C GLY A 58 -3.13 -22.54 11.63
N VAL A 59 -2.20 -21.67 11.33
CA VAL A 59 -1.46 -21.60 10.06
C VAL A 59 0.02 -21.89 10.27
N LYS A 60 0.76 -22.21 9.21
CA LYS A 60 2.17 -22.59 9.30
C LYS A 60 3.06 -21.42 9.69
N LYS A 61 2.82 -20.25 9.09
CA LYS A 61 3.64 -19.06 9.31
C LYS A 61 2.88 -17.80 8.94
N ILE A 62 3.11 -16.72 9.69
CA ILE A 62 2.66 -15.37 9.35
C ILE A 62 3.92 -14.50 9.23
N LEU A 63 4.08 -13.86 8.09
CA LEU A 63 5.19 -12.97 7.78
C LEU A 63 4.65 -11.57 7.55
N VAL A 64 5.25 -10.58 8.22
CA VAL A 64 4.86 -9.17 8.10
C VAL A 64 6.04 -8.38 7.55
N LYS A 65 5.90 -7.82 6.34
CA LYS A 65 6.85 -6.85 5.77
C LYS A 65 6.58 -5.49 6.40
N ASP A 66 7.51 -5.00 7.24
CA ASP A 66 7.34 -3.78 8.04
C ASP A 66 7.88 -2.53 7.33
N GLU A 67 7.06 -1.89 6.53
CA GLU A 67 7.39 -0.67 5.80
C GLU A 67 7.40 0.61 6.69
N SER A 68 7.07 0.52 7.97
CA SER A 68 7.24 1.64 8.90
C SER A 68 8.71 2.08 9.05
N LYS A 69 9.65 1.20 8.66
CA LYS A 69 11.10 1.47 8.75
C LYS A 69 11.70 2.06 7.47
N ARG A 70 10.86 2.32 6.43
CA ARG A 70 11.34 2.81 5.13
C ARG A 70 11.88 4.23 5.23
N PHE A 71 13.18 4.42 5.08
CA PHE A 71 13.91 5.71 5.06
C PHE A 71 13.57 6.68 6.20
N GLY A 72 13.04 6.20 7.33
CA GLY A 72 12.57 7.06 8.42
C GLY A 72 11.27 7.83 8.09
N LEU A 73 10.63 7.53 6.97
CA LEU A 73 9.38 8.17 6.54
C LEU A 73 8.13 7.47 7.07
N ASN A 74 8.27 6.43 7.86
CA ASN A 74 7.18 5.70 8.50
C ASN A 74 6.11 5.14 7.54
N ALA A 75 6.43 4.99 6.23
CA ALA A 75 5.56 4.45 5.20
C ALA A 75 6.32 4.12 3.89
N PHE A 76 5.76 3.22 3.06
CA PHE A 76 6.37 2.71 1.83
C PHE A 76 6.30 3.66 0.62
N LYS A 77 5.39 4.62 0.62
CA LYS A 77 4.96 5.37 -0.59
C LYS A 77 6.08 6.14 -1.29
N MET A 78 7.17 6.48 -0.57
CA MET A 78 8.33 7.11 -1.20
C MET A 78 8.98 6.24 -2.28
N LEU A 79 8.88 4.90 -2.20
CA LEU A 79 9.42 4.01 -3.22
C LEU A 79 8.83 4.33 -4.60
N GLY A 80 7.51 4.45 -4.70
CA GLY A 80 6.84 4.82 -5.94
C GLY A 80 7.14 6.24 -6.38
N GLY A 81 6.99 7.21 -5.47
CA GLY A 81 7.20 8.63 -5.79
C GLY A 81 8.63 8.94 -6.25
N ALA A 82 9.64 8.42 -5.54
CA ALA A 82 11.03 8.64 -5.89
C ALA A 82 11.42 7.99 -7.24
N TYR A 83 10.94 6.75 -7.49
CA TYR A 83 11.23 6.06 -8.74
C TYR A 83 10.56 6.73 -9.94
N ALA A 84 9.29 7.13 -9.80
CA ALA A 84 8.57 7.82 -10.86
C ALA A 84 9.19 9.19 -11.20
N ILE A 85 9.55 9.98 -10.20
CA ILE A 85 10.26 11.25 -10.42
C ILE A 85 11.60 11.02 -11.12
N ALA A 86 12.36 10.01 -10.69
CA ALA A 86 13.63 9.69 -11.33
C ALA A 86 13.45 9.27 -12.79
N GLN A 87 12.48 8.42 -13.10
CA GLN A 87 12.15 8.01 -14.47
C GLN A 87 11.73 9.20 -15.34
N LEU A 88 10.87 10.09 -14.82
CA LEU A 88 10.44 11.30 -15.51
C LEU A 88 11.64 12.20 -15.85
N LEU A 89 12.54 12.39 -14.89
CA LEU A 89 13.75 13.19 -15.11
C LEU A 89 14.73 12.52 -16.06
N CYS A 90 14.87 11.20 -15.99
CA CYS A 90 15.69 10.45 -16.95
C CYS A 90 15.20 10.63 -18.40
N GLU A 91 13.89 10.57 -18.62
CA GLU A 91 13.34 10.86 -19.95
C GLU A 91 13.57 12.31 -20.37
N LYS A 92 13.28 13.27 -19.48
CA LYS A 92 13.40 14.70 -19.78
C LYS A 92 14.83 15.10 -20.14
N TYR A 93 15.82 14.52 -19.46
CA TYR A 93 17.23 14.86 -19.63
C TYR A 93 18.03 13.81 -20.40
N HIS A 94 17.36 12.80 -21.00
CA HIS A 94 17.98 11.70 -21.76
C HIS A 94 19.05 10.94 -20.97
N LEU A 95 18.75 10.61 -19.72
CA LEU A 95 19.62 9.91 -18.79
C LEU A 95 19.16 8.44 -18.63
N ASP A 96 20.09 7.58 -18.21
CA ASP A 96 19.80 6.16 -17.99
C ASP A 96 19.65 5.87 -16.47
N ILE A 97 18.46 5.42 -16.06
CA ILE A 97 18.13 5.09 -14.67
C ILE A 97 19.03 3.99 -14.10
N GLU A 98 19.55 3.07 -14.92
CA GLU A 98 20.40 1.98 -14.47
C GLU A 98 21.74 2.47 -13.94
N THR A 99 22.26 3.54 -14.51
CA THR A 99 23.59 4.09 -14.16
C THR A 99 23.54 5.24 -13.15
N LEU A 100 22.36 5.84 -12.92
CA LEU A 100 22.22 7.06 -12.12
C LEU A 100 22.00 6.81 -10.64
N SER A 101 22.53 7.75 -9.84
CA SER A 101 22.16 7.96 -8.43
C SER A 101 21.32 9.24 -8.29
N PHE A 102 20.69 9.44 -7.12
CA PHE A 102 19.99 10.69 -6.81
C PHE A 102 20.91 11.93 -6.91
N GLU A 103 22.17 11.78 -6.55
CA GLU A 103 23.16 12.87 -6.64
C GLU A 103 23.45 13.24 -8.10
N HIS A 104 23.59 12.25 -8.98
CA HIS A 104 23.75 12.50 -10.41
C HIS A 104 22.53 13.18 -10.99
N LEU A 105 21.31 12.74 -10.64
CA LEU A 105 20.07 13.39 -11.06
C LEU A 105 20.03 14.84 -10.63
N LYS A 106 20.31 15.11 -9.35
CA LYS A 106 20.32 16.47 -8.79
C LYS A 106 21.26 17.41 -9.56
N ASN A 107 22.43 16.91 -9.93
CA ASN A 107 23.44 17.69 -10.67
C ASN A 107 23.07 17.86 -12.16
N ALA A 108 22.28 16.97 -12.74
CA ALA A 108 21.84 17.05 -14.13
C ALA A 108 20.65 18.00 -14.35
N ILE A 109 19.87 18.29 -13.31
CA ILE A 109 18.70 19.17 -13.40
C ILE A 109 19.16 20.63 -13.48
N GLY A 110 18.97 21.24 -14.66
CA GLY A 110 19.38 22.61 -14.93
C GLY A 110 18.37 23.68 -14.55
N GLU A 111 17.13 23.31 -14.22
CA GLU A 111 16.02 24.23 -13.92
C GLU A 111 15.27 23.84 -12.64
N LYS A 112 14.59 24.82 -12.02
CA LYS A 112 13.75 24.58 -10.87
C LYS A 112 12.41 24.05 -11.35
N MET A 113 12.05 22.84 -10.91
CA MET A 113 10.77 22.18 -11.23
C MET A 113 9.86 22.14 -9.99
N THR A 114 8.57 22.04 -10.23
CA THR A 114 7.58 21.83 -9.18
C THR A 114 6.82 20.54 -9.47
N PHE A 115 6.83 19.62 -8.51
CA PHE A 115 6.03 18.38 -8.55
C PHE A 115 4.74 18.57 -7.76
N ALA A 116 3.62 18.14 -8.32
CA ALA A 116 2.31 18.24 -7.66
C ALA A 116 1.66 16.89 -7.51
N THR A 117 0.96 16.68 -6.39
CA THR A 117 0.16 15.46 -6.16
C THR A 117 -0.95 15.70 -5.15
N THR A 118 -1.97 14.84 -5.19
CA THR A 118 -2.98 14.66 -4.14
C THR A 118 -2.64 13.45 -3.28
N THR A 119 -2.91 13.55 -1.97
CA THR A 119 -2.55 12.50 -1.02
C THR A 119 -3.44 12.50 0.23
N ASP A 120 -3.57 11.34 0.86
CA ASP A 120 -3.98 11.17 2.26
C ASP A 120 -2.87 11.52 3.28
N GLY A 121 -1.62 11.68 2.79
CA GLY A 121 -0.42 11.98 3.55
C GLY A 121 0.83 11.25 3.06
N ASN A 122 0.80 9.93 2.97
CA ASN A 122 1.99 9.11 2.71
C ASN A 122 2.59 9.28 1.31
N HIS A 123 1.75 9.36 0.27
CA HIS A 123 2.23 9.56 -1.10
C HIS A 123 2.82 10.97 -1.26
N GLY A 124 2.11 11.99 -0.81
CA GLY A 124 2.61 13.37 -0.84
C GLY A 124 3.90 13.55 -0.04
N ARG A 125 4.01 12.90 1.13
CA ARG A 125 5.26 12.87 1.89
C ARG A 125 6.41 12.23 1.10
N GLY A 126 6.13 11.15 0.34
CA GLY A 126 7.11 10.52 -0.54
C GLY A 126 7.55 11.43 -1.70
N VAL A 127 6.60 12.12 -2.34
CA VAL A 127 6.87 13.09 -3.42
C VAL A 127 7.63 14.30 -2.88
N ALA A 128 7.20 14.87 -1.75
CA ALA A 128 7.86 16.01 -1.09
C ALA A 128 9.31 15.65 -0.71
N TRP A 129 9.53 14.47 -0.14
CA TRP A 129 10.86 13.98 0.20
C TRP A 129 11.75 13.85 -1.04
N ALA A 130 11.26 13.23 -2.12
CA ALA A 130 12.03 13.09 -3.36
C ALA A 130 12.37 14.45 -3.99
N ALA A 131 11.42 15.38 -4.02
CA ALA A 131 11.65 16.75 -4.48
C ALA A 131 12.71 17.47 -3.64
N GLN A 132 12.63 17.36 -2.31
CA GLN A 132 13.61 17.94 -1.39
C GLN A 132 15.03 17.40 -1.66
N GLN A 133 15.19 16.06 -1.79
CA GLN A 133 16.48 15.44 -2.08
C GLN A 133 17.10 15.95 -3.40
N LEU A 134 16.25 16.20 -4.39
CA LEU A 134 16.66 16.73 -5.71
C LEU A 134 16.76 18.24 -5.73
N GLY A 135 16.48 18.94 -4.62
CA GLY A 135 16.49 20.40 -4.54
C GLY A 135 15.36 21.06 -5.36
N GLN A 136 14.25 20.34 -5.60
CA GLN A 136 13.09 20.80 -6.36
C GLN A 136 11.94 21.23 -5.44
N ASN A 137 10.88 21.82 -6.00
CA ASN A 137 9.68 22.19 -5.27
C ASN A 137 8.65 21.07 -5.29
N ALA A 138 7.79 21.04 -4.25
CA ALA A 138 6.59 20.18 -4.24
C ALA A 138 5.38 20.97 -3.74
N VAL A 139 4.22 20.76 -4.37
CA VAL A 139 2.91 21.28 -3.96
C VAL A 139 1.99 20.09 -3.76
N ILE A 140 1.56 19.91 -2.53
CA ILE A 140 0.81 18.73 -2.10
C ILE A 140 -0.60 19.14 -1.71
N TYR A 141 -1.60 18.56 -2.35
CA TYR A 141 -3.00 18.73 -2.02
C TYR A 141 -3.49 17.60 -1.15
N MET A 142 -4.26 17.93 -0.11
CA MET A 142 -4.84 16.94 0.79
C MET A 142 -6.36 17.13 0.87
N PRO A 143 -7.14 16.03 0.93
CA PRO A 143 -8.58 16.09 1.03
C PRO A 143 -9.03 16.60 2.40
N LYS A 144 -10.31 16.99 2.49
CA LYS A 144 -10.96 17.39 3.73
C LYS A 144 -10.79 16.34 4.82
N GLY A 145 -10.48 16.80 6.04
CA GLY A 145 -10.37 15.93 7.22
C GLY A 145 -9.00 15.26 7.38
N SER A 146 -8.02 15.62 6.58
CA SER A 146 -6.64 15.15 6.75
C SER A 146 -6.08 15.54 8.12
N ALA A 147 -5.43 14.58 8.81
CA ALA A 147 -4.85 14.80 10.13
C ALA A 147 -3.72 15.84 10.09
N GLN A 148 -3.68 16.73 11.09
CA GLN A 148 -2.68 17.80 11.15
C GLN A 148 -1.25 17.25 11.16
N GLU A 149 -1.00 16.13 11.84
CA GLU A 149 0.29 15.46 11.90
C GLU A 149 0.82 15.08 10.50
N ARG A 150 -0.08 14.67 9.60
CA ARG A 150 0.25 14.33 8.21
C ARG A 150 0.56 15.58 7.38
N VAL A 151 -0.19 16.67 7.60
CA VAL A 151 0.09 17.98 6.98
C VAL A 151 1.46 18.48 7.44
N ASP A 152 1.73 18.47 8.74
CA ASP A 152 3.00 18.92 9.32
C ASP A 152 4.19 18.09 8.81
N ALA A 153 4.01 16.78 8.64
CA ALA A 153 5.04 15.91 8.08
C ALA A 153 5.44 16.27 6.64
N ILE A 154 4.50 16.79 5.85
CA ILE A 154 4.75 17.28 4.49
C ILE A 154 5.43 18.65 4.53
N LEU A 155 4.92 19.59 5.34
CA LEU A 155 5.47 20.92 5.51
C LEU A 155 6.94 20.87 6.00
N ASN A 156 7.26 19.96 6.92
CA ASN A 156 8.62 19.76 7.44
C ASN A 156 9.63 19.29 6.38
N LEU A 157 9.16 18.79 5.24
CA LEU A 157 10.00 18.48 4.07
C LEU A 157 10.18 19.67 3.12
N GLY A 158 9.67 20.86 3.49
CA GLY A 158 9.79 22.09 2.70
C GLY A 158 8.83 22.17 1.51
N ALA A 159 7.83 21.29 1.44
CA ALA A 159 6.77 21.35 0.43
C ALA A 159 5.67 22.32 0.84
N GLU A 160 4.96 22.90 -0.14
CA GLU A 160 3.68 23.55 0.09
C GLU A 160 2.60 22.48 0.28
N CYS A 161 1.72 22.65 1.28
CA CYS A 161 0.64 21.72 1.56
C CYS A 161 -0.69 22.46 1.65
N ILE A 162 -1.66 22.07 0.82
CA ILE A 162 -2.97 22.72 0.70
C ILE A 162 -4.05 21.69 1.06
N VAL A 163 -4.76 21.92 2.17
CA VAL A 163 -5.92 21.11 2.56
C VAL A 163 -7.17 21.69 1.91
N THR A 164 -7.91 20.87 1.15
CA THR A 164 -9.13 21.27 0.45
C THR A 164 -10.39 20.95 1.27
N ASP A 165 -11.55 21.46 0.83
CA ASP A 165 -12.86 21.09 1.37
C ASP A 165 -13.51 19.91 0.62
N MET A 166 -12.75 19.22 -0.23
CA MET A 166 -13.19 18.17 -1.14
C MET A 166 -12.79 16.77 -0.64
N ASN A 167 -13.43 15.73 -1.20
CA ASN A 167 -12.97 14.35 -1.08
C ASN A 167 -11.67 14.14 -1.89
N TYR A 168 -11.09 12.93 -1.78
CA TYR A 168 -9.84 12.60 -2.46
C TYR A 168 -9.92 12.76 -3.99
N ASP A 169 -10.93 12.18 -4.63
CA ASP A 169 -11.04 12.12 -6.09
C ASP A 169 -11.27 13.53 -6.70
N ASP A 170 -12.08 14.37 -6.05
CA ASP A 170 -12.27 15.75 -6.46
C ASP A 170 -11.01 16.60 -6.23
N THR A 171 -10.25 16.31 -5.16
CA THR A 171 -8.96 16.97 -4.91
C THR A 171 -7.93 16.61 -5.99
N VAL A 172 -7.93 15.36 -6.49
CA VAL A 172 -7.10 14.95 -7.64
C VAL A 172 -7.43 15.80 -8.87
N ARG A 173 -8.71 15.98 -9.18
CA ARG A 173 -9.15 16.80 -10.33
C ARG A 173 -8.69 18.26 -10.19
N LEU A 174 -8.79 18.84 -8.99
CA LEU A 174 -8.32 20.19 -8.70
C LEU A 174 -6.79 20.28 -8.87
N THR A 175 -6.05 19.32 -8.36
CA THR A 175 -4.58 19.28 -8.49
C THR A 175 -4.14 19.25 -9.94
N MET A 176 -4.81 18.44 -10.77
CA MET A 176 -4.56 18.38 -12.21
C MET A 176 -4.80 19.72 -12.90
N GLN A 177 -5.91 20.39 -12.57
CA GLN A 177 -6.24 21.71 -13.11
C GLN A 177 -5.17 22.74 -12.76
N HIS A 178 -4.76 22.82 -11.51
CA HIS A 178 -3.73 23.76 -11.05
C HIS A 178 -2.35 23.43 -11.65
N ALA A 179 -1.99 22.15 -11.70
CA ALA A 179 -0.73 21.74 -12.31
C ALA A 179 -0.64 22.16 -13.79
N HIS A 180 -1.72 21.97 -14.54
CA HIS A 180 -1.80 22.43 -15.94
C HIS A 180 -1.67 23.97 -16.05
N GLN A 181 -2.33 24.72 -15.16
CA GLN A 181 -2.28 26.19 -15.16
C GLN A 181 -0.91 26.76 -14.86
N HIS A 182 -0.14 26.07 -13.97
CA HIS A 182 1.15 26.53 -13.49
C HIS A 182 2.35 25.85 -14.13
N GLY A 183 2.12 24.87 -15.03
CA GLY A 183 3.18 24.09 -15.66
C GLY A 183 3.93 23.17 -14.69
N TRP A 184 3.23 22.61 -13.68
CA TRP A 184 3.80 21.66 -12.74
C TRP A 184 3.74 20.22 -13.26
N GLU A 185 4.71 19.40 -12.86
CA GLU A 185 4.72 17.98 -13.17
C GLU A 185 3.89 17.20 -12.14
N VAL A 186 2.85 16.51 -12.61
CA VAL A 186 1.98 15.71 -11.74
C VAL A 186 2.63 14.35 -11.47
N VAL A 187 2.69 13.94 -10.20
CA VAL A 187 3.17 12.63 -9.74
C VAL A 187 2.08 11.99 -8.90
N GLN A 188 0.98 11.57 -9.56
CA GLN A 188 -0.19 11.00 -8.92
C GLN A 188 -0.17 9.47 -8.98
N ASP A 189 -0.56 8.81 -7.88
CA ASP A 189 -0.54 7.34 -7.72
C ASP A 189 -1.82 6.64 -8.20
N THR A 190 -2.68 7.33 -8.94
CA THR A 190 -3.78 6.75 -9.70
C THR A 190 -3.64 7.08 -11.19
N ALA A 191 -4.27 6.28 -12.06
CA ALA A 191 -4.19 6.41 -13.51
C ALA A 191 -5.56 6.74 -14.10
N TRP A 192 -5.53 7.41 -15.26
CA TRP A 192 -6.70 7.68 -16.11
C TRP A 192 -6.28 7.71 -17.57
N GLU A 193 -7.23 7.86 -18.48
CA GLU A 193 -6.95 7.94 -19.91
C GLU A 193 -5.95 9.06 -20.22
N GLY A 194 -4.85 8.71 -20.88
CA GLY A 194 -3.74 9.64 -21.19
C GLY A 194 -2.72 9.86 -20.06
N TYR A 195 -2.99 9.37 -18.83
CA TYR A 195 -2.05 9.45 -17.69
C TYR A 195 -1.81 8.06 -17.11
N THR A 196 -1.00 7.27 -17.77
CA THR A 196 -0.69 5.88 -17.34
C THR A 196 0.78 5.67 -17.03
N LYS A 197 1.67 6.43 -17.63
CA LYS A 197 3.11 6.23 -17.57
C LYS A 197 3.69 6.44 -16.17
N ILE A 198 3.41 7.59 -15.56
CA ILE A 198 3.86 7.91 -14.19
C ILE A 198 3.26 6.94 -13.16
N PRO A 199 1.94 6.65 -13.18
CA PRO A 199 1.37 5.61 -12.32
C PRO A 199 2.02 4.23 -12.49
N THR A 200 2.38 3.83 -13.73
CA THR A 200 3.11 2.58 -13.96
C THR A 200 4.47 2.58 -13.24
N TRP A 201 5.23 3.65 -13.34
CA TRP A 201 6.52 3.78 -12.64
C TRP A 201 6.36 3.78 -11.11
N ILE A 202 5.31 4.45 -10.60
CA ILE A 202 4.97 4.41 -9.17
C ILE A 202 4.73 2.96 -8.72
N MET A 203 3.92 2.21 -9.45
CA MET A 203 3.62 0.81 -9.15
C MET A 203 4.86 -0.09 -9.25
N GLN A 204 5.72 0.14 -10.24
CA GLN A 204 7.02 -0.54 -10.36
C GLN A 204 7.94 -0.23 -9.18
N GLY A 205 7.97 1.02 -8.72
CA GLY A 205 8.69 1.42 -7.51
C GLY A 205 8.24 0.66 -6.26
N TYR A 206 6.94 0.40 -6.12
CA TYR A 206 6.40 -0.39 -5.01
C TYR A 206 6.84 -1.85 -5.04
N ALA A 207 7.15 -2.42 -6.21
CA ALA A 207 7.63 -3.79 -6.30
C ALA A 207 8.96 -4.01 -5.55
N THR A 208 9.70 -2.96 -5.21
CA THR A 208 10.92 -3.05 -4.37
C THR A 208 10.65 -3.72 -3.03
N LEU A 209 9.56 -3.37 -2.32
CA LEU A 209 9.23 -3.99 -1.04
C LEU A 209 8.92 -5.50 -1.19
N ALA A 210 8.32 -5.87 -2.31
CA ALA A 210 7.99 -7.27 -2.60
C ALA A 210 9.24 -8.07 -2.98
N ASP A 211 10.15 -7.49 -3.77
CA ASP A 211 11.42 -8.12 -4.14
C ASP A 211 12.32 -8.34 -2.90
N GLU A 212 12.37 -7.37 -1.99
CA GLU A 212 13.02 -7.54 -0.69
C GLU A 212 12.38 -8.68 0.13
N ALA A 213 11.03 -8.73 0.20
CA ALA A 213 10.32 -9.77 0.94
C ALA A 213 10.59 -11.16 0.36
N VAL A 214 10.61 -11.29 -0.98
CA VAL A 214 10.92 -12.55 -1.66
C VAL A 214 12.33 -13.02 -1.35
N GLU A 215 13.32 -12.12 -1.39
CA GLU A 215 14.70 -12.45 -1.01
C GLU A 215 14.78 -12.92 0.44
N GLN A 216 14.19 -12.18 1.38
CA GLN A 216 14.14 -12.52 2.80
C GLN A 216 13.42 -13.86 3.06
N MET A 217 12.32 -14.14 2.37
CA MET A 217 11.65 -15.45 2.47
C MET A 217 12.51 -16.60 1.93
N ARG A 218 13.26 -16.37 0.84
CA ARG A 218 14.22 -17.35 0.32
C ARG A 218 15.34 -17.66 1.34
N GLU A 219 15.87 -16.62 2.01
CA GLU A 219 16.86 -16.79 3.08
C GLU A 219 16.30 -17.57 4.27
N MET A 220 15.00 -17.40 4.58
CA MET A 220 14.31 -18.18 5.62
C MET A 220 13.95 -19.62 5.16
N GLY A 221 14.13 -19.97 3.88
CA GLY A 221 13.72 -21.25 3.31
C GLY A 221 12.22 -21.45 3.25
N VAL A 222 11.43 -20.36 3.10
CA VAL A 222 9.96 -20.41 3.05
C VAL A 222 9.43 -19.84 1.75
N THR A 223 8.29 -20.38 1.31
CA THR A 223 7.53 -19.89 0.14
C THR A 223 6.13 -19.51 0.60
N PRO A 224 5.63 -18.31 0.26
CA PRO A 224 4.29 -17.91 0.63
C PRO A 224 3.26 -18.72 -0.17
N THR A 225 2.19 -19.10 0.48
CA THR A 225 1.00 -19.68 -0.15
C THR A 225 -0.14 -18.67 -0.23
N HIS A 226 -0.09 -17.64 0.62
CA HIS A 226 -1.09 -16.59 0.71
C HIS A 226 -0.42 -15.23 0.79
N VAL A 227 -1.05 -14.24 0.15
CA VAL A 227 -0.74 -12.82 0.37
C VAL A 227 -2.03 -12.05 0.58
N LEU A 228 -2.08 -11.22 1.63
CA LEU A 228 -3.14 -10.26 1.83
C LEU A 228 -2.60 -8.86 1.53
N LEU A 229 -3.23 -8.19 0.57
CA LEU A 229 -2.84 -6.85 0.12
C LEU A 229 -3.99 -5.88 0.29
N GLN A 230 -3.78 -4.82 1.02
CA GLN A 230 -4.76 -3.75 1.15
C GLN A 230 -4.76 -2.86 -0.09
N ALA A 231 -5.94 -2.37 -0.47
CA ALA A 231 -6.13 -1.51 -1.62
C ALA A 231 -6.93 -0.24 -1.28
N GLY A 232 -6.43 0.91 -1.73
CA GLY A 232 -7.23 2.10 -1.99
C GLY A 232 -7.57 2.11 -3.49
N VAL A 233 -6.88 2.93 -4.32
CA VAL A 233 -7.03 2.87 -5.79
C VAL A 233 -6.54 1.54 -6.42
N GLY A 234 -5.85 0.68 -5.66
CA GLY A 234 -5.31 -0.59 -6.14
C GLY A 234 -3.90 -0.54 -6.73
N ALA A 235 -3.23 0.61 -6.73
CA ALA A 235 -1.88 0.76 -7.30
C ALA A 235 -0.84 -0.11 -6.59
N MET A 236 -0.75 -0.05 -5.25
CA MET A 236 0.19 -0.88 -4.48
C MET A 236 -0.16 -2.36 -4.60
N ALA A 237 -1.43 -2.70 -4.38
CA ALA A 237 -1.87 -4.08 -4.46
C ALA A 237 -1.61 -4.68 -5.85
N GLY A 238 -1.90 -3.95 -6.94
CA GLY A 238 -1.64 -4.37 -8.32
C GLY A 238 -0.14 -4.52 -8.62
N GLY A 239 0.68 -3.53 -8.25
CA GLY A 239 2.13 -3.58 -8.51
C GLY A 239 2.82 -4.71 -7.74
N VAL A 240 2.49 -4.87 -6.46
CA VAL A 240 3.02 -5.96 -5.61
C VAL A 240 2.53 -7.33 -6.08
N LEU A 241 1.22 -7.46 -6.35
CA LEU A 241 0.67 -8.73 -6.85
C LEU A 241 1.27 -9.09 -8.20
N GLY A 242 1.35 -8.15 -9.14
CA GLY A 242 1.94 -8.39 -10.47
C GLY A 242 3.35 -8.98 -10.38
N TYR A 243 4.19 -8.44 -9.49
CA TYR A 243 5.51 -8.99 -9.22
C TYR A 243 5.43 -10.39 -8.56
N LEU A 244 4.62 -10.58 -7.54
CA LEU A 244 4.56 -11.85 -6.81
C LEU A 244 4.06 -13.00 -7.68
N VAL A 245 3.11 -12.76 -8.59
CA VAL A 245 2.62 -13.79 -9.51
C VAL A 245 3.60 -14.09 -10.63
N ASP A 246 4.48 -13.14 -10.99
CA ASP A 246 5.61 -13.41 -11.89
C ASP A 246 6.67 -14.30 -11.24
N VAL A 247 6.83 -14.22 -9.90
CA VAL A 247 7.77 -15.07 -9.13
C VAL A 247 7.18 -16.45 -8.84
N TYR A 248 5.93 -16.53 -8.38
CA TYR A 248 5.36 -17.75 -7.78
C TYR A 248 4.29 -18.42 -8.64
N SER A 249 3.88 -17.80 -9.73
CA SER A 249 2.72 -18.12 -10.58
C SER A 249 1.37 -17.86 -9.88
N PRO A 250 0.38 -17.29 -10.59
CA PRO A 250 -0.89 -16.90 -9.98
C PRO A 250 -1.69 -18.10 -9.43
N GLN A 251 -1.49 -19.31 -9.98
CA GLN A 251 -2.16 -20.54 -9.54
C GLN A 251 -1.62 -21.09 -8.20
N ASN A 252 -0.41 -20.67 -7.79
CA ASN A 252 0.26 -21.15 -6.58
C ASN A 252 0.14 -20.19 -5.41
N LEU A 253 -0.48 -19.01 -5.60
CA LEU A 253 -0.58 -17.97 -4.61
C LEU A 253 -2.04 -17.55 -4.40
N HIS A 254 -2.59 -17.82 -3.22
CA HIS A 254 -3.87 -17.24 -2.81
C HIS A 254 -3.70 -15.76 -2.53
N SER A 255 -4.21 -14.92 -3.45
CA SER A 255 -4.05 -13.47 -3.41
C SER A 255 -5.36 -12.82 -3.00
N ILE A 256 -5.40 -12.26 -1.80
CA ILE A 256 -6.59 -11.71 -1.16
C ILE A 256 -6.44 -10.18 -1.06
N ILE A 257 -7.36 -9.45 -1.67
CA ILE A 257 -7.37 -7.98 -1.66
C ILE A 257 -8.33 -7.50 -0.59
N VAL A 258 -7.90 -6.53 0.23
CA VAL A 258 -8.65 -6.08 1.40
C VAL A 258 -8.92 -4.58 1.32
N GLU A 259 -10.17 -4.17 1.53
CA GLU A 259 -10.61 -2.77 1.53
C GLU A 259 -11.54 -2.44 2.70
N PRO A 260 -11.62 -1.14 3.10
CA PRO A 260 -12.64 -0.67 4.04
C PRO A 260 -14.04 -0.67 3.39
N ASP A 261 -15.07 -1.04 4.14
CA ASP A 261 -16.47 -1.12 3.66
C ASP A 261 -17.06 0.23 3.21
N LYS A 262 -16.41 1.34 3.55
CA LYS A 262 -16.80 2.70 3.16
C LYS A 262 -16.15 3.18 1.86
N ALA A 263 -15.13 2.48 1.39
CA ALA A 263 -14.37 2.82 0.19
C ALA A 263 -13.88 1.52 -0.49
N ASP A 264 -14.83 0.65 -0.88
CA ASP A 264 -14.60 -0.70 -1.37
C ASP A 264 -14.74 -0.83 -2.89
N CYS A 265 -14.14 0.11 -3.63
CA CYS A 265 -14.25 0.20 -5.08
C CYS A 265 -13.65 -1.02 -5.81
N ILE A 266 -12.54 -1.57 -5.33
CA ILE A 266 -11.92 -2.78 -5.89
C ILE A 266 -12.77 -4.03 -5.59
N TYR A 267 -13.31 -4.15 -4.36
CA TYR A 267 -14.21 -5.25 -3.99
C TYR A 267 -15.45 -5.28 -4.90
N ARG A 268 -16.12 -4.12 -5.08
CA ARG A 268 -17.28 -4.01 -5.97
C ARG A 268 -16.92 -4.28 -7.43
N SER A 269 -15.75 -3.83 -7.85
CA SER A 269 -15.21 -4.15 -9.17
C SER A 269 -14.97 -5.66 -9.32
N GLY A 270 -14.43 -6.32 -8.28
CA GLY A 270 -14.23 -7.78 -8.23
C GLY A 270 -15.52 -8.59 -8.31
N VAL A 271 -16.57 -8.11 -7.67
CA VAL A 271 -17.92 -8.72 -7.75
C VAL A 271 -18.51 -8.57 -9.15
N LYS A 272 -18.35 -7.38 -9.77
CA LYS A 272 -18.91 -7.07 -11.09
C LYS A 272 -18.07 -7.60 -12.26
N GLY A 273 -16.73 -7.66 -12.09
CA GLY A 273 -15.77 -8.00 -13.14
C GLY A 273 -15.36 -6.80 -14.02
N ASP A 274 -15.75 -5.60 -13.64
CA ASP A 274 -15.47 -4.34 -14.32
C ASP A 274 -15.34 -3.21 -13.31
N ILE A 275 -14.70 -2.10 -13.67
CA ILE A 275 -14.49 -0.96 -12.79
C ILE A 275 -15.82 -0.44 -12.23
N VAL A 276 -15.87 -0.28 -10.92
CA VAL A 276 -16.99 0.32 -10.18
C VAL A 276 -16.44 1.44 -9.30
N ASN A 277 -16.89 2.65 -9.56
CA ASN A 277 -16.57 3.80 -8.71
C ASN A 277 -17.52 3.85 -7.50
N VAL A 278 -16.96 4.21 -6.34
CA VAL A 278 -17.69 4.45 -5.09
C VAL A 278 -17.60 5.94 -4.77
N GLY A 279 -18.74 6.57 -4.56
CA GLY A 279 -18.82 7.99 -4.19
C GLY A 279 -19.16 8.18 -2.71
N GLY A 280 -19.20 9.43 -2.28
CA GLY A 280 -19.53 9.84 -0.92
C GLY A 280 -18.35 10.39 -0.16
N ASP A 281 -18.44 10.41 1.18
CA ASP A 281 -17.38 10.93 2.05
C ASP A 281 -16.26 9.90 2.31
N MET A 282 -16.50 8.62 2.00
CA MET A 282 -15.56 7.50 2.17
C MET A 282 -14.92 7.48 3.56
N ALA A 283 -15.71 7.82 4.59
CA ALA A 283 -15.23 8.01 5.96
C ALA A 283 -14.80 6.69 6.59
N THR A 284 -13.50 6.41 6.55
CA THR A 284 -12.85 5.26 7.18
C THR A 284 -11.61 5.73 7.94
N ILE A 285 -11.23 5.00 8.99
CA ILE A 285 -9.95 5.23 9.67
C ILE A 285 -8.75 4.83 8.81
N MET A 286 -8.94 3.92 7.85
CA MET A 286 -7.92 3.49 6.90
C MET A 286 -7.69 4.57 5.83
N ALA A 287 -7.18 5.75 6.24
CA ALA A 287 -7.10 6.94 5.42
C ALA A 287 -6.34 6.71 4.10
N GLY A 288 -5.29 5.90 4.10
CA GLY A 288 -4.54 5.51 2.89
C GLY A 288 -5.32 4.64 1.90
N LEU A 289 -6.52 4.17 2.30
CA LEU A 289 -7.41 3.35 1.48
C LEU A 289 -8.73 4.06 1.15
N ALA A 290 -8.95 5.30 1.62
CA ALA A 290 -10.16 6.08 1.44
C ALA A 290 -10.29 6.65 0.01
N CYS A 291 -10.37 5.78 -0.99
CA CYS A 291 -10.41 6.10 -2.41
C CYS A 291 -11.62 5.44 -3.07
N GLY A 292 -12.28 6.16 -3.98
CA GLY A 292 -13.50 5.67 -4.63
C GLY A 292 -13.32 5.24 -6.09
N GLU A 293 -12.23 5.63 -6.75
CA GLU A 293 -11.99 5.35 -8.16
C GLU A 293 -10.80 4.40 -8.35
N PRO A 294 -11.02 3.17 -8.87
CA PRO A 294 -9.92 2.23 -9.10
C PRO A 294 -8.90 2.75 -10.11
N ASN A 295 -7.63 2.54 -9.83
CA ASN A 295 -6.57 2.69 -10.82
C ASN A 295 -6.71 1.57 -11.89
N PRO A 296 -6.96 1.91 -13.17
CA PRO A 296 -7.19 0.89 -14.22
C PRO A 296 -6.04 -0.09 -14.39
N LEU A 297 -4.78 0.35 -14.24
CA LEU A 297 -3.59 -0.50 -14.36
C LEU A 297 -3.52 -1.51 -13.20
N GLY A 298 -3.81 -1.04 -11.98
CA GLY A 298 -3.87 -1.91 -10.80
C GLY A 298 -5.04 -2.89 -10.91
N TRP A 299 -6.21 -2.38 -11.31
CA TRP A 299 -7.40 -3.20 -11.48
C TRP A 299 -7.21 -4.35 -12.46
N GLU A 300 -6.56 -4.13 -13.61
CA GLU A 300 -6.29 -5.18 -14.59
C GLU A 300 -5.55 -6.36 -13.96
N ILE A 301 -4.49 -6.10 -13.20
CA ILE A 301 -3.74 -7.15 -12.49
C ILE A 301 -4.61 -7.83 -11.42
N LEU A 302 -5.33 -7.06 -10.62
CA LEU A 302 -6.16 -7.59 -9.54
C LEU A 302 -7.29 -8.46 -10.09
N ARG A 303 -7.95 -8.02 -11.15
CA ARG A 303 -8.99 -8.78 -11.84
C ARG A 303 -8.47 -10.11 -12.36
N ASN A 304 -7.28 -10.12 -12.94
CA ASN A 304 -6.72 -11.30 -13.60
C ASN A 304 -6.05 -12.28 -12.62
N CYS A 305 -5.49 -11.79 -11.51
CA CYS A 305 -4.59 -12.57 -10.66
C CYS A 305 -5.01 -12.67 -9.19
N ALA A 306 -5.88 -11.79 -8.67
CA ALA A 306 -6.38 -11.95 -7.31
C ALA A 306 -7.36 -13.12 -7.23
N THR A 307 -7.32 -13.91 -6.14
CA THR A 307 -8.25 -15.03 -5.93
C THR A 307 -9.53 -14.56 -5.25
N GLN A 308 -9.43 -13.60 -4.35
CA GLN A 308 -10.57 -13.10 -3.55
C GLN A 308 -10.45 -11.62 -3.24
N PHE A 309 -11.59 -11.00 -2.98
CA PHE A 309 -11.73 -9.62 -2.53
C PHE A 309 -12.48 -9.59 -1.20
N ILE A 310 -12.03 -8.76 -0.27
CA ILE A 310 -12.63 -8.57 1.06
C ILE A 310 -12.98 -7.11 1.26
N SER A 311 -14.23 -6.85 1.67
CA SER A 311 -14.67 -5.57 2.21
C SER A 311 -14.91 -5.72 3.72
N CYS A 312 -14.31 -4.85 4.56
CA CYS A 312 -14.37 -5.01 6.00
C CYS A 312 -14.51 -3.69 6.74
N GLN A 313 -15.02 -3.78 7.98
CA GLN A 313 -15.22 -2.62 8.85
C GLN A 313 -13.89 -2.10 9.43
N ASP A 314 -13.87 -0.82 9.81
CA ASP A 314 -12.75 -0.16 10.50
C ASP A 314 -12.27 -0.91 11.76
N SER A 315 -13.17 -1.57 12.46
CA SER A 315 -12.85 -2.40 13.64
C SER A 315 -11.92 -3.59 13.32
N VAL A 316 -11.89 -4.05 12.07
CA VAL A 316 -10.93 -5.09 11.61
C VAL A 316 -9.51 -4.52 11.56
N ALA A 317 -9.34 -3.33 10.99
CA ALA A 317 -8.04 -2.63 10.98
C ALA A 317 -7.58 -2.33 12.42
N ALA A 318 -8.48 -1.81 13.25
CA ALA A 318 -8.21 -1.53 14.67
C ALA A 318 -7.82 -2.80 15.46
N LEU A 319 -8.42 -3.96 15.16
CA LEU A 319 -8.00 -5.24 15.73
C LEU A 319 -6.57 -5.59 15.30
N GLY A 320 -6.25 -5.45 14.01
CA GLY A 320 -4.90 -5.67 13.49
C GLY A 320 -3.86 -4.78 14.16
N MET A 321 -4.14 -3.48 14.33
CA MET A 321 -3.27 -2.54 15.06
C MET A 321 -2.98 -3.02 16.48
N ARG A 322 -4.02 -3.48 17.22
CA ARG A 322 -3.86 -3.98 18.58
C ARG A 322 -3.06 -5.28 18.66
N VAL A 323 -3.30 -6.22 17.74
CA VAL A 323 -2.58 -7.50 17.70
C VAL A 323 -1.09 -7.28 17.38
N LEU A 324 -0.78 -6.40 16.43
CA LEU A 324 0.62 -6.05 16.08
C LEU A 324 1.29 -5.24 17.19
N GLY A 325 0.55 -4.32 17.83
CA GLY A 325 1.05 -3.46 18.90
C GLY A 325 1.23 -4.15 20.26
N ASN A 326 0.49 -5.26 20.48
CA ASN A 326 0.59 -6.10 21.69
C ASN A 326 0.83 -7.56 21.25
N PRO A 327 2.07 -7.93 20.95
CA PRO A 327 2.39 -9.23 20.37
C PRO A 327 1.97 -10.39 21.25
N TYR A 328 1.60 -11.51 20.61
CA TYR A 328 1.32 -12.76 21.30
C TYR A 328 2.60 -13.55 21.54
N GLY A 329 2.76 -14.07 22.76
CA GLY A 329 3.91 -14.86 23.12
C GLY A 329 5.24 -14.10 23.00
N ASN A 330 6.17 -14.63 22.21
CA ASN A 330 7.49 -14.05 21.96
C ASN A 330 7.58 -13.32 20.60
N ASP A 331 6.48 -13.16 19.91
CA ASP A 331 6.47 -12.47 18.63
C ASP A 331 6.95 -11.01 18.75
N PRO A 332 7.61 -10.44 17.74
CA PRO A 332 8.04 -9.06 17.77
C PRO A 332 6.86 -8.08 17.73
N ARG A 333 7.00 -6.98 18.47
CA ARG A 333 6.06 -5.85 18.36
C ARG A 333 6.27 -5.12 17.04
N ILE A 334 5.18 -4.88 16.31
CA ILE A 334 5.15 -4.08 15.09
C ILE A 334 4.19 -2.91 15.29
N ILE A 335 4.67 -1.69 15.08
CA ILE A 335 3.84 -0.50 15.06
C ILE A 335 3.31 -0.34 13.64
N SER A 336 2.03 -0.66 13.45
CA SER A 336 1.35 -0.55 12.15
C SER A 336 0.15 0.38 12.26
N GLY A 337 0.05 1.32 11.33
CA GLY A 337 -1.11 2.20 11.22
C GLY A 337 -2.33 1.47 10.65
N GLU A 338 -3.41 2.21 10.51
CA GLU A 338 -4.74 1.70 10.22
C GLU A 338 -4.78 0.93 8.90
N SER A 339 -4.23 1.54 7.83
CA SER A 339 -4.18 0.92 6.51
C SER A 339 -3.20 -0.26 6.47
N GLY A 340 -2.07 -0.15 7.19
CA GLY A 340 -1.04 -1.18 7.24
C GLY A 340 -1.45 -2.45 8.00
N ALA A 341 -2.32 -2.30 8.98
CA ALA A 341 -2.69 -3.39 9.90
C ALA A 341 -3.85 -4.26 9.42
N VAL A 342 -4.63 -3.82 8.41
CA VAL A 342 -5.90 -4.47 8.06
C VAL A 342 -5.73 -5.91 7.57
N GLY A 343 -4.65 -6.23 6.83
CA GLY A 343 -4.38 -7.59 6.38
C GLY A 343 -4.25 -8.58 7.54
N LEU A 344 -3.49 -8.22 8.59
CA LEU A 344 -3.43 -9.03 9.81
C LEU A 344 -4.75 -8.97 10.59
N GLY A 345 -5.43 -7.84 10.57
CA GLY A 345 -6.77 -7.68 11.16
C GLY A 345 -7.78 -8.67 10.61
N VAL A 346 -7.75 -8.95 9.30
CA VAL A 346 -8.59 -9.99 8.67
C VAL A 346 -8.28 -11.38 9.23
N LEU A 347 -7.00 -11.76 9.34
CA LEU A 347 -6.62 -13.05 9.93
C LEU A 347 -7.12 -13.19 11.38
N ALA A 348 -6.96 -12.12 12.17
CA ALA A 348 -7.45 -12.09 13.55
C ALA A 348 -8.99 -12.14 13.61
N ALA A 349 -9.67 -11.39 12.74
CA ALA A 349 -11.14 -11.41 12.65
C ALA A 349 -11.66 -12.81 12.31
N VAL A 350 -11.04 -13.51 11.35
CA VAL A 350 -11.35 -14.91 11.00
C VAL A 350 -11.14 -15.84 12.20
N HIS A 351 -10.02 -15.67 12.92
CA HIS A 351 -9.69 -16.53 14.08
C HIS A 351 -10.75 -16.43 15.19
N TYR A 352 -11.23 -15.23 15.50
CA TYR A 352 -12.22 -15.01 16.55
C TYR A 352 -13.68 -15.13 16.09
N HIS A 353 -13.93 -15.33 14.79
CA HIS A 353 -15.28 -15.37 14.24
C HIS A 353 -16.03 -16.64 14.67
N PRO A 354 -17.35 -16.56 14.95
CA PRO A 354 -18.18 -17.75 15.25
C PRO A 354 -18.13 -18.81 14.15
N GLN A 355 -18.02 -18.41 12.90
CA GLN A 355 -17.91 -19.28 11.72
C GLN A 355 -16.45 -19.48 11.29
N ARG A 356 -15.50 -19.47 12.22
CA ARG A 356 -14.06 -19.56 11.94
C ARG A 356 -13.72 -20.65 10.92
N GLN A 357 -14.24 -21.88 11.15
CA GLN A 357 -13.90 -23.03 10.29
C GLN A 357 -14.31 -22.79 8.83
N SER A 358 -15.52 -22.33 8.60
CA SER A 358 -16.04 -22.03 7.25
C SER A 358 -15.26 -20.90 6.56
N LEU A 359 -14.87 -19.87 7.33
CA LEU A 359 -14.06 -18.76 6.80
C LEU A 359 -12.62 -19.20 6.48
N MET A 360 -12.01 -20.04 7.32
CA MET A 360 -10.68 -20.59 7.03
C MET A 360 -10.71 -21.48 5.77
N GLU A 361 -11.74 -22.31 5.62
CA GLU A 361 -11.93 -23.12 4.40
C GLU A 361 -12.12 -22.24 3.17
N LYS A 362 -12.96 -21.21 3.26
CA LYS A 362 -13.20 -20.25 2.16
C LYS A 362 -11.93 -19.51 1.72
N LEU A 363 -11.07 -19.17 2.68
CA LEU A 363 -9.81 -18.46 2.42
C LEU A 363 -8.62 -19.41 2.21
N ALA A 364 -8.86 -20.74 2.11
CA ALA A 364 -7.83 -21.77 2.01
C ALA A 364 -6.77 -21.74 3.13
N LEU A 365 -7.08 -21.09 4.27
CA LEU A 365 -6.20 -21.02 5.43
C LEU A 365 -6.18 -22.36 6.18
N ASN A 366 -5.04 -22.98 6.28
CA ASN A 366 -4.85 -24.27 6.94
C ASN A 366 -3.43 -24.36 7.58
N LYS A 367 -3.13 -25.49 8.21
CA LYS A 367 -1.85 -25.75 8.89
C LYS A 367 -0.60 -25.65 8.00
N ASP A 368 -0.75 -25.65 6.67
CA ASP A 368 0.35 -25.53 5.71
C ASP A 368 0.44 -24.12 5.11
N ALA A 369 -0.50 -23.23 5.46
CA ALA A 369 -0.56 -21.88 4.93
C ALA A 369 0.61 -21.01 5.47
N VAL A 370 1.38 -20.46 4.55
CA VAL A 370 2.39 -19.42 4.80
C VAL A 370 1.83 -18.10 4.29
N VAL A 371 1.53 -17.18 5.20
CA VAL A 371 0.81 -15.95 4.91
C VAL A 371 1.76 -14.76 4.95
N LEU A 372 1.82 -14.00 3.85
CA LEU A 372 2.52 -12.72 3.77
C LEU A 372 1.50 -11.58 3.90
N VAL A 373 1.77 -10.63 4.79
CA VAL A 373 1.06 -9.36 4.91
C VAL A 373 2.04 -8.19 4.85
N ILE A 374 1.58 -7.04 4.38
CA ILE A 374 2.40 -5.84 4.29
C ILE A 374 1.89 -4.81 5.29
N SER A 375 2.69 -4.48 6.32
CA SER A 375 2.47 -3.31 7.16
C SER A 375 2.99 -2.08 6.43
N THR A 376 2.11 -1.42 5.69
CA THR A 376 2.47 -0.35 4.73
C THR A 376 2.89 0.95 5.40
N GLU A 377 2.50 1.14 6.66
CA GLU A 377 2.81 2.35 7.43
C GLU A 377 2.88 2.04 8.92
N GLY A 378 3.57 2.88 9.68
CA GLY A 378 3.52 2.89 11.13
C GLY A 378 2.47 3.88 11.65
N ASP A 379 2.70 4.41 12.85
CA ASP A 379 1.84 5.38 13.54
C ASP A 379 1.95 6.79 12.94
N THR A 380 1.53 6.96 11.69
CA THR A 380 1.57 8.25 10.97
C THR A 380 0.63 9.29 11.58
N ASP A 381 -0.36 8.85 12.36
CA ASP A 381 -1.18 9.62 13.30
C ASP A 381 -0.99 9.02 14.70
N VAL A 382 -0.02 9.55 15.44
CA VAL A 382 0.38 9.01 16.76
C VAL A 382 -0.77 9.10 17.77
N LYS A 383 -1.57 10.16 17.71
CA LYS A 383 -2.70 10.35 18.60
C LYS A 383 -3.76 9.27 18.36
N HIS A 384 -4.18 9.11 17.11
CA HIS A 384 -5.18 8.11 16.75
C HIS A 384 -4.66 6.69 17.00
N TYR A 385 -3.39 6.40 16.72
CA TYR A 385 -2.78 5.11 17.06
C TYR A 385 -2.94 4.79 18.56
N ARG A 386 -2.69 5.75 19.47
CA ARG A 386 -2.87 5.57 20.91
C ARG A 386 -4.33 5.33 21.28
N GLU A 387 -5.25 6.14 20.75
CA GLU A 387 -6.69 5.97 20.96
C GLU A 387 -7.15 4.55 20.60
N VAL A 388 -6.65 4.00 19.47
CA VAL A 388 -7.00 2.65 19.01
C VAL A 388 -6.35 1.57 19.87
N VAL A 389 -5.03 1.65 20.08
CA VAL A 389 -4.26 0.55 20.69
C VAL A 389 -4.37 0.53 22.21
N TRP A 390 -4.38 1.70 22.87
CA TRP A 390 -4.37 1.81 24.32
C TRP A 390 -5.76 2.07 24.93
N GLU A 391 -6.55 2.92 24.26
CA GLU A 391 -7.86 3.33 24.80
C GLU A 391 -9.01 2.49 24.25
N GLY A 392 -8.73 1.60 23.26
CA GLY A 392 -9.73 0.66 22.72
C GLY A 392 -10.72 1.30 21.75
N LYS A 393 -10.42 2.47 21.17
CA LYS A 393 -11.26 3.07 20.13
C LYS A 393 -11.47 2.08 18.99
N HIS A 394 -12.67 2.03 18.43
CA HIS A 394 -13.09 1.05 17.41
C HIS A 394 -13.02 -0.43 17.87
N ALA A 395 -12.93 -0.70 19.16
CA ALA A 395 -13.12 -2.06 19.68
C ALA A 395 -14.57 -2.48 19.52
N VAL A 396 -14.79 -3.75 19.19
CA VAL A 396 -16.13 -4.35 19.22
C VAL A 396 -16.36 -4.90 20.62
N ALA A 397 -17.52 -4.59 21.21
CA ALA A 397 -17.92 -5.22 22.45
C ALA A 397 -18.06 -6.74 22.26
N PRO A 398 -17.63 -7.54 23.24
CA PRO A 398 -17.77 -8.99 23.20
C PRO A 398 -19.23 -9.47 23.14
#